data_f4116cdaaa98f3d743b8378d680ee5b4
#
_entry.id   f4116cdaaa98f3d743b8378d680ee5b4
#
_cell.length_a   1.000
_cell.length_b   1.000
_cell.length_c   1.000
_cell.angle_alpha   90.00
_cell.angle_beta   90.00
_cell.angle_gamma   90.00
#
_symmetry.space_group_name_H-M   'P 1'
#
loop_
_entity.id
_entity.type
_entity.pdbx_description
1 polymer ?
#
loop_
_entity_poly.entity_id
_entity_poly.type
_entity_poly.pdbx_seq_one_letter_code
_entity_poly.pdbx_strand_id
1 'polypeptide(L)'
;MANTKSKSGGKKSNTKKKTTSTTKSRSNAKSTSRAGKASETRKRNAQKAITHKKVVKEVDLWIAVAVALVLFLSNFGVCGIIGERLSSVMLGTFGWMGYIFPIVLVIFVGIIVFNEMNSGIVSKLITGAIAYIDFCLLFHLISYGGSNQSNISIYRESANNNFSGGILGGILGKVLHSLLGLTGAYIVSLAILIISIVILTEKSF
;
A
#
# COMPACT_ATOMS: atom_id res chain seq x y z
N MET A 1 -66.13 -3.69 -28.60
CA MET A 1 -66.92 -4.94 -28.57
C MET A 1 -66.45 -5.69 -27.33
N ALA A 2 -67.18 -5.56 -26.21
CA ALA A 2 -68.25 -6.48 -25.80
C ALA A 2 -67.64 -7.86 -25.46
N ASN A 3 -67.81 -8.50 -24.40
CA ASN A 3 -68.85 -8.54 -23.35
C ASN A 3 -68.44 -9.63 -22.33
N THR A 4 -68.61 -9.35 -21.09
CA THR A 4 -69.59 -9.84 -20.10
C THR A 4 -69.43 -11.22 -19.50
N LYS A 5 -69.42 -11.18 -18.16
CA LYS A 5 -70.34 -11.91 -17.20
C LYS A 5 -70.09 -13.41 -17.03
N SER A 6 -70.18 -14.03 -15.89
CA SER A 6 -71.07 -13.83 -14.74
C SER A 6 -70.79 -14.97 -13.73
N LYS A 7 -70.85 -14.66 -12.44
CA LYS A 7 -71.63 -15.26 -11.35
C LYS A 7 -71.67 -16.80 -11.16
N SER A 8 -71.47 -17.34 -9.99
CA SER A 8 -72.38 -17.54 -8.85
C SER A 8 -71.77 -18.64 -7.99
N GLY A 9 -71.56 -18.60 -6.72
CA GLY A 9 -72.57 -18.51 -5.66
C GLY A 9 -72.70 -19.87 -5.00
N GLY A 10 -72.41 -20.02 -3.71
CA GLY A 10 -72.66 -21.26 -2.98
C GLY A 10 -72.20 -21.21 -1.51
N LYS A 11 -73.11 -20.85 -0.67
CA LYS A 11 -73.09 -20.70 0.78
C LYS A 11 -73.44 -22.03 1.45
N LYS A 12 -72.85 -22.34 2.60
CA LYS A 12 -73.37 -23.02 3.83
C LYS A 12 -72.19 -23.75 4.54
N SER A 13 -71.94 -23.51 5.71
CA SER A 13 -72.54 -23.41 7.05
C SER A 13 -71.93 -24.47 7.96
N ASN A 14 -71.37 -23.96 9.03
CA ASN A 14 -71.41 -24.44 10.39
C ASN A 14 -71.01 -25.90 10.74
N THR A 15 -70.02 -26.05 11.62
CA THR A 15 -70.33 -26.56 12.98
C THR A 15 -69.06 -26.50 13.88
N LYS A 16 -69.27 -25.95 15.06
CA LYS A 16 -68.42 -25.94 16.25
C LYS A 16 -67.95 -27.34 16.62
N LYS A 17 -66.63 -27.46 17.00
CA LYS A 17 -66.28 -28.29 18.15
C LYS A 17 -65.02 -27.76 18.84
N LYS A 18 -65.21 -27.32 20.01
CA LYS A 18 -64.31 -26.90 21.04
C LYS A 18 -63.66 -28.17 21.65
N THR A 19 -62.34 -28.27 21.63
CA THR A 19 -61.64 -29.10 22.65
C THR A 19 -60.26 -28.50 22.90
N THR A 20 -60.09 -28.14 24.09
CA THR A 20 -58.95 -27.79 24.94
C THR A 20 -57.78 -28.74 24.77
N SER A 21 -56.53 -28.20 24.66
CA SER A 21 -55.47 -28.47 25.67
C SER A 21 -54.12 -27.97 25.17
N THR A 22 -53.61 -27.01 25.84
CA THR A 22 -52.31 -27.04 26.56
C THR A 22 -51.26 -27.98 25.97
N THR A 23 -50.40 -27.48 25.12
CA THR A 23 -48.95 -27.83 25.07
C THR A 23 -48.25 -26.99 24.02
N LYS A 24 -47.90 -25.73 24.30
CA LYS A 24 -47.01 -24.95 23.44
C LYS A 24 -46.25 -23.89 24.26
N SER A 25 -45.49 -24.36 25.26
CA SER A 25 -44.64 -23.47 26.03
C SER A 25 -43.19 -24.01 26.27
N ARG A 26 -42.76 -25.03 25.54
CA ARG A 26 -41.41 -25.60 25.81
C ARG A 26 -40.46 -25.59 24.62
N SER A 27 -40.86 -25.13 23.44
CA SER A 27 -40.00 -25.09 22.26
C SER A 27 -39.35 -23.71 21.98
N ASN A 28 -39.86 -22.63 22.59
CA ASN A 28 -39.31 -21.27 22.34
C ASN A 28 -38.08 -20.92 23.21
N ALA A 29 -37.89 -21.56 24.38
CA ALA A 29 -36.75 -21.28 25.24
C ALA A 29 -35.43 -21.88 24.70
N LYS A 30 -35.50 -22.96 23.91
CA LYS A 30 -34.32 -23.64 23.34
C LYS A 30 -33.82 -23.00 22.05
N SER A 31 -34.65 -22.26 21.30
CA SER A 31 -34.26 -21.56 20.09
C SER A 31 -33.59 -20.22 20.39
N THR A 32 -34.04 -19.50 21.41
CA THR A 32 -33.45 -18.21 21.84
C THR A 32 -32.07 -18.41 22.47
N SER A 33 -31.83 -19.50 23.20
CA SER A 33 -30.50 -19.77 23.77
C SER A 33 -29.45 -20.19 22.72
N ARG A 34 -29.88 -20.86 21.65
CA ARG A 34 -29.00 -21.19 20.50
C ARG A 34 -28.65 -19.98 19.65
N ALA A 35 -29.60 -19.07 19.40
CA ALA A 35 -29.38 -17.83 18.69
C ALA A 35 -28.43 -16.88 19.45
N GLY A 36 -28.59 -16.79 20.78
CA GLY A 36 -27.70 -16.03 21.67
C GLY A 36 -26.26 -16.54 21.64
N LYS A 37 -26.06 -17.86 21.79
CA LYS A 37 -24.72 -18.48 21.70
C LYS A 37 -24.07 -18.33 20.33
N ALA A 38 -24.83 -18.43 19.25
CA ALA A 38 -24.33 -18.24 17.90
C ALA A 38 -23.90 -16.79 17.63
N SER A 39 -24.65 -15.81 18.15
CA SER A 39 -24.30 -14.39 18.04
C SER A 39 -23.06 -14.03 18.87
N GLU A 40 -22.92 -14.60 20.05
CA GLU A 40 -21.76 -14.40 20.93
C GLU A 40 -20.48 -15.03 20.34
N THR A 41 -20.59 -16.21 19.76
CA THR A 41 -19.47 -16.87 19.07
C THR A 41 -19.05 -16.08 17.83
N ARG A 42 -20.00 -15.51 17.07
CA ARG A 42 -19.69 -14.62 15.93
C ARG A 42 -18.99 -13.35 16.39
N LYS A 43 -19.43 -12.70 17.47
CA LYS A 43 -18.77 -11.52 18.06
C LYS A 43 -17.35 -11.85 18.54
N ARG A 44 -17.16 -12.97 19.24
CA ARG A 44 -15.82 -13.42 19.68
C ARG A 44 -14.89 -13.72 18.52
N ASN A 45 -15.38 -14.36 17.46
CA ASN A 45 -14.58 -14.64 16.27
C ASN A 45 -14.25 -13.36 15.48
N ALA A 46 -15.18 -12.43 15.37
CA ALA A 46 -14.94 -11.12 14.78
C ALA A 46 -13.90 -10.32 15.59
N GLN A 47 -14.00 -10.35 16.91
CA GLN A 47 -13.07 -9.66 17.80
C GLN A 47 -11.66 -10.27 17.74
N LYS A 48 -11.57 -11.61 17.70
CA LYS A 48 -10.28 -12.29 17.47
C LYS A 48 -9.67 -11.96 16.12
N ALA A 49 -10.47 -11.90 15.06
CA ALA A 49 -10.00 -11.51 13.72
C ALA A 49 -9.47 -10.07 13.68
N ILE A 50 -10.14 -9.14 14.38
CA ILE A 50 -9.71 -7.73 14.47
C ILE A 50 -8.40 -7.63 15.26
N THR A 51 -8.30 -8.33 16.39
CA THR A 51 -7.09 -8.35 17.22
C THR A 51 -5.92 -8.97 16.44
N HIS A 52 -6.16 -10.07 15.74
CA HIS A 52 -5.12 -10.72 14.92
C HIS A 52 -4.62 -9.79 13.80
N LYS A 53 -5.53 -9.08 13.13
CA LYS A 53 -5.14 -8.08 12.11
C LYS A 53 -4.31 -6.93 12.69
N LYS A 54 -4.62 -6.46 13.90
CA LYS A 54 -3.82 -5.43 14.58
C LYS A 54 -2.42 -5.92 14.91
N VAL A 55 -2.30 -7.09 15.51
CA VAL A 55 -1.00 -7.68 15.89
C VAL A 55 -0.13 -7.92 14.65
N VAL A 56 -0.70 -8.44 13.57
CA VAL A 56 0.05 -8.64 12.30
C VAL A 56 0.57 -7.31 11.77
N LYS A 57 -0.23 -6.25 11.75
CA LYS A 57 0.20 -4.92 11.31
C LYS A 57 1.35 -4.35 12.17
N GLU A 58 1.30 -4.55 13.48
CA GLU A 58 2.38 -4.13 14.39
C GLU A 58 3.67 -4.92 14.13
N VAL A 59 3.56 -6.22 13.92
CA VAL A 59 4.72 -7.09 13.61
C VAL A 59 5.34 -6.69 12.27
N ASP A 60 4.52 -6.43 11.24
CA ASP A 60 5.00 -5.99 9.92
C ASP A 60 5.79 -4.67 10.02
N LEU A 61 5.31 -3.73 10.85
CA LEU A 61 6.02 -2.48 11.10
C LEU A 61 7.39 -2.72 11.77
N TRP A 62 7.43 -3.56 12.81
CA TRP A 62 8.69 -3.86 13.50
C TRP A 62 9.69 -4.59 12.60
N ILE A 63 9.23 -5.48 11.74
CA ILE A 63 10.08 -6.13 10.73
C ILE A 63 10.63 -5.09 9.76
N ALA A 64 9.79 -4.17 9.26
CA ALA A 64 10.23 -3.12 8.36
C ALA A 64 11.27 -2.19 9.02
N VAL A 65 11.07 -1.81 10.28
CA VAL A 65 12.03 -1.00 11.04
C VAL A 65 13.35 -1.76 11.22
N ALA A 66 13.30 -3.05 11.56
CA ALA A 66 14.51 -3.87 11.70
C ALA A 66 15.27 -3.97 10.38
N VAL A 67 14.58 -4.22 9.27
CA VAL A 67 15.18 -4.27 7.93
C VAL A 67 15.79 -2.92 7.56
N ALA A 68 15.05 -1.82 7.77
CA ALA A 68 15.53 -0.48 7.48
C ALA A 68 16.78 -0.12 8.31
N LEU A 69 16.82 -0.55 9.56
CA LEU A 69 17.96 -0.33 10.43
C LEU A 69 19.19 -1.11 9.95
N VAL A 70 19.03 -2.36 9.53
CA VAL A 70 20.10 -3.16 8.92
C VAL A 70 20.59 -2.49 7.64
N LEU A 71 19.71 -2.04 6.76
CA LEU A 71 20.07 -1.33 5.53
C LEU A 71 20.80 -0.02 5.83
N PHE A 72 20.34 0.73 6.83
CA PHE A 72 20.96 1.97 7.26
C PHE A 72 22.40 1.73 7.79
N LEU A 73 22.56 0.79 8.72
CA LEU A 73 23.87 0.44 9.27
C LEU A 73 24.80 -0.14 8.18
N SER A 74 24.25 -0.86 7.22
CA SER A 74 24.97 -1.41 6.08
C SER A 74 25.65 -0.30 5.25
N ASN A 75 24.97 0.82 5.03
CA ASN A 75 25.52 1.96 4.30
C ASN A 75 26.70 2.65 5.01
N PHE A 76 26.84 2.45 6.32
CA PHE A 76 27.98 2.95 7.10
C PHE A 76 29.11 1.91 7.30
N GLY A 77 29.01 0.75 6.64
CA GLY A 77 30.06 -0.29 6.71
C GLY A 77 30.09 -1.06 8.04
N VAL A 78 29.06 -0.90 8.91
CA VAL A 78 29.04 -1.54 10.24
C VAL A 78 28.68 -3.02 10.19
N CYS A 79 28.00 -3.47 9.14
CA CYS A 79 27.47 -4.83 9.03
C CYS A 79 28.42 -5.85 8.38
N GLY A 80 29.74 -5.57 8.32
CA GLY A 80 30.75 -6.47 7.76
C GLY A 80 30.53 -6.79 6.27
N ILE A 81 31.04 -7.93 5.81
CA ILE A 81 31.06 -8.32 4.39
C ILE A 81 29.66 -8.34 3.75
N ILE A 82 28.65 -8.80 4.48
CA ILE A 82 27.25 -8.82 4.00
C ILE A 82 26.74 -7.39 3.84
N GLY A 83 27.04 -6.53 4.81
CA GLY A 83 26.69 -5.12 4.77
C GLY A 83 27.33 -4.37 3.59
N GLU A 84 28.60 -4.60 3.32
CA GLU A 84 29.29 -4.01 2.17
C GLU A 84 28.62 -4.37 0.84
N ARG A 85 28.24 -5.65 0.66
CA ARG A 85 27.52 -6.09 -0.53
C ARG A 85 26.15 -5.42 -0.65
N LEU A 86 25.42 -5.36 0.45
CA LEU A 86 24.10 -4.76 0.49
C LEU A 86 24.17 -3.25 0.24
N SER A 87 25.11 -2.56 0.85
CA SER A 87 25.41 -1.14 0.61
C SER A 87 25.78 -0.90 -0.86
N SER A 88 26.69 -1.70 -1.44
CA SER A 88 27.07 -1.58 -2.84
C SER A 88 25.88 -1.71 -3.79
N VAL A 89 24.95 -2.63 -3.51
CA VAL A 89 23.72 -2.79 -4.31
C VAL A 89 22.82 -1.57 -4.15
N MET A 90 22.63 -1.06 -2.94
CA MET A 90 21.79 0.10 -2.68
C MET A 90 22.37 1.38 -3.30
N LEU A 91 23.65 1.66 -3.03
CA LEU A 91 24.31 2.84 -3.56
C LEU A 91 24.50 2.74 -5.08
N GLY A 92 24.80 1.54 -5.61
CA GLY A 92 24.85 1.33 -7.05
C GLY A 92 23.53 1.55 -7.75
N THR A 93 22.41 1.21 -7.11
CA THR A 93 21.07 1.34 -7.69
C THR A 93 20.51 2.75 -7.54
N PHE A 94 20.53 3.31 -6.34
CA PHE A 94 19.92 4.60 -5.99
C PHE A 94 20.93 5.75 -5.90
N GLY A 95 22.22 5.44 -5.95
CA GLY A 95 23.26 6.41 -5.75
C GLY A 95 23.23 6.98 -4.32
N TRP A 96 23.53 8.25 -4.19
CA TRP A 96 23.53 8.95 -2.90
C TRP A 96 22.17 8.90 -2.18
N MET A 97 21.06 8.77 -2.93
CA MET A 97 19.74 8.54 -2.37
C MET A 97 19.60 7.22 -1.63
N GLY A 98 20.52 6.25 -1.83
CA GLY A 98 20.58 5.00 -1.09
C GLY A 98 20.71 5.18 0.44
N TYR A 99 21.29 6.29 0.90
CA TYR A 99 21.34 6.61 2.34
C TYR A 99 19.96 6.99 2.91
N ILE A 100 19.12 7.62 2.10
CA ILE A 100 17.78 8.06 2.49
C ILE A 100 16.76 6.92 2.33
N PHE A 101 17.05 5.92 1.48
CA PHE A 101 16.16 4.81 1.17
C PHE A 101 15.59 4.08 2.41
N PRO A 102 16.38 3.72 3.45
CA PRO A 102 15.84 3.05 4.62
C PRO A 102 14.78 3.88 5.36
N ILE A 103 14.98 5.20 5.41
CA ILE A 103 14.02 6.13 6.03
C ILE A 103 12.73 6.18 5.23
N VAL A 104 12.84 6.32 3.90
CA VAL A 104 11.69 6.30 2.99
C VAL A 104 10.93 5.00 3.12
N LEU A 105 11.62 3.86 3.20
CA LEU A 105 11.02 2.53 3.38
C LEU A 105 10.15 2.47 4.65
N VAL A 106 10.66 2.94 5.79
CA VAL A 106 9.90 2.97 7.05
C VAL A 106 8.66 3.86 6.92
N ILE A 107 8.79 5.02 6.28
CA ILE A 107 7.65 5.92 6.05
C ILE A 107 6.60 5.23 5.18
N PHE A 108 6.99 4.57 4.09
CA PHE A 108 6.05 3.86 3.20
C PHE A 108 5.33 2.73 3.94
N VAL A 109 6.08 1.88 4.64
CA VAL A 109 5.48 0.79 5.42
C VAL A 109 4.58 1.34 6.53
N GLY A 110 5.01 2.40 7.22
CA GLY A 110 4.19 3.09 8.21
C GLY A 110 2.86 3.58 7.64
N ILE A 111 2.88 4.23 6.48
CA ILE A 111 1.65 4.67 5.80
C ILE A 111 0.73 3.47 5.48
N ILE A 112 1.27 2.37 4.96
CA ILE A 112 0.50 1.16 4.61
C ILE A 112 -0.10 0.49 5.87
N VAL A 113 0.66 0.43 6.96
CA VAL A 113 0.24 -0.24 8.20
C VAL A 113 -0.82 0.57 8.95
N PHE A 114 -0.61 1.89 9.08
CA PHE A 114 -1.50 2.75 9.87
C PHE A 114 -2.74 3.21 9.13
N ASN A 115 -2.72 3.22 7.80
CA ASN A 115 -3.88 3.64 7.01
C ASN A 115 -4.59 2.43 6.38
N GLU A 116 -5.90 2.52 6.23
CA GLU A 116 -6.63 1.60 5.37
C GLU A 116 -6.27 1.90 3.91
N MET A 117 -5.94 0.86 3.14
CA MET A 117 -5.57 0.98 1.72
C MET A 117 -6.76 1.55 0.92
N ASN A 118 -6.78 2.87 0.82
CA ASN A 118 -7.74 3.62 0.02
C ASN A 118 -7.04 4.14 -1.25
N SER A 119 -7.80 4.40 -2.31
CA SER A 119 -7.25 4.89 -3.59
C SER A 119 -6.39 6.16 -3.42
N GLY A 120 -6.75 7.04 -2.49
CA GLY A 120 -5.97 8.24 -2.17
C GLY A 120 -4.60 7.95 -1.55
N ILE A 121 -4.50 6.91 -0.70
CA ILE A 121 -3.23 6.50 -0.09
C ILE A 121 -2.34 5.82 -1.10
N VAL A 122 -2.91 4.95 -1.94
CA VAL A 122 -2.15 4.31 -3.04
C VAL A 122 -1.59 5.35 -3.99
N SER A 123 -2.37 6.37 -4.36
CA SER A 123 -1.90 7.48 -5.19
C SER A 123 -0.72 8.21 -4.54
N LYS A 124 -0.78 8.51 -3.25
CA LYS A 124 0.32 9.16 -2.52
C LYS A 124 1.58 8.30 -2.46
N LEU A 125 1.43 6.99 -2.26
CA LEU A 125 2.56 6.06 -2.26
C LEU A 125 3.23 6.01 -3.64
N ILE A 126 2.44 5.89 -4.71
CA ILE A 126 2.96 5.89 -6.08
C ILE A 126 3.66 7.23 -6.39
N THR A 127 3.03 8.34 -6.06
CA THR A 127 3.62 9.68 -6.27
C THR A 127 4.90 9.86 -5.46
N GLY A 128 4.93 9.39 -4.21
CA GLY A 128 6.14 9.40 -3.39
C GLY A 128 7.28 8.57 -4.00
N ALA A 129 6.97 7.40 -4.56
CA ALA A 129 7.95 6.57 -5.26
C ALA A 129 8.46 7.26 -6.53
N ILE A 130 7.58 7.91 -7.30
CA ILE A 130 7.96 8.69 -8.48
C ILE A 130 8.87 9.86 -8.08
N ALA A 131 8.52 10.61 -7.04
CA ALA A 131 9.35 11.69 -6.53
C ALA A 131 10.74 11.20 -6.10
N TYR A 132 10.81 10.05 -5.42
CA TYR A 132 12.09 9.45 -5.01
C TYR A 132 12.97 9.09 -6.21
N ILE A 133 12.40 8.50 -7.25
CA ILE A 133 13.11 8.16 -8.48
C ILE A 133 13.55 9.43 -9.23
N ASP A 134 12.74 10.47 -9.22
CA ASP A 134 13.08 11.77 -9.83
C ASP A 134 14.22 12.46 -9.09
N PHE A 135 14.31 12.34 -7.76
CA PHE A 135 15.49 12.76 -7.02
C PHE A 135 16.75 12.01 -7.46
N CYS A 136 16.68 10.68 -7.68
CA CYS A 136 17.81 9.93 -8.23
C CYS A 136 18.22 10.48 -9.62
N LEU A 137 17.24 10.82 -10.46
CA LEU A 137 17.48 11.43 -11.76
C LEU A 137 18.16 12.80 -11.63
N LEU A 138 17.68 13.69 -10.77
CA LEU A 138 18.28 15.01 -10.53
C LEU A 138 19.73 14.89 -10.06
N PHE A 139 20.01 14.01 -9.09
CA PHE A 139 21.38 13.77 -8.64
C PHE A 139 22.27 13.25 -9.76
N HIS A 140 21.74 12.39 -10.65
CA HIS A 140 22.49 11.93 -11.80
C HIS A 140 22.81 13.06 -12.79
N LEU A 141 21.82 13.90 -13.12
CA LEU A 141 22.00 15.04 -14.03
C LEU A 141 23.00 16.06 -13.48
N ILE A 142 22.97 16.31 -12.18
CA ILE A 142 23.93 17.21 -11.50
C ILE A 142 25.35 16.63 -11.55
N SER A 143 25.51 15.33 -11.33
CA SER A 143 26.82 14.70 -11.25
C SER A 143 27.49 14.48 -12.61
N TYR A 144 26.71 14.11 -13.62
CA TYR A 144 27.24 13.68 -14.92
C TYR A 144 26.84 14.55 -16.10
N GLY A 145 25.95 15.51 -15.91
CA GLY A 145 25.57 16.48 -16.95
C GLY A 145 25.13 15.86 -18.27
N GLY A 146 24.52 14.67 -18.24
CA GLY A 146 24.08 13.96 -19.44
C GLY A 146 25.19 13.21 -20.19
N SER A 147 26.35 12.98 -19.58
CA SER A 147 27.43 12.20 -20.18
C SER A 147 26.98 10.77 -20.52
N ASN A 148 27.40 10.29 -21.70
CA ASN A 148 26.99 8.98 -22.22
C ASN A 148 27.82 7.82 -21.60
N GLN A 149 27.92 7.78 -20.28
CA GLN A 149 28.64 6.74 -19.56
C GLN A 149 27.91 5.38 -19.65
N SER A 150 28.69 4.28 -19.57
CA SER A 150 28.09 2.94 -19.49
C SER A 150 27.31 2.76 -18.18
N ASN A 151 26.21 2.01 -18.23
CA ASN A 151 25.41 1.71 -17.01
C ASN A 151 26.23 0.99 -15.95
N ILE A 152 27.23 0.18 -16.36
CA ILE A 152 28.14 -0.53 -15.47
C ILE A 152 29.11 0.44 -14.79
N SER A 153 29.61 1.46 -15.50
CA SER A 153 30.47 2.48 -14.88
C SER A 153 29.72 3.32 -13.89
N ILE A 154 28.48 3.74 -14.21
CA ILE A 154 27.61 4.49 -13.31
C ILE A 154 27.34 3.67 -12.03
N TYR A 155 26.99 2.38 -12.17
CA TYR A 155 26.79 1.50 -11.01
C TYR A 155 28.05 1.40 -10.13
N ARG A 156 29.21 1.17 -10.74
CA ARG A 156 30.47 1.00 -10.01
C ARG A 156 30.92 2.27 -9.29
N GLU A 157 30.77 3.42 -9.93
CA GLU A 157 31.08 4.71 -9.33
C GLU A 157 30.10 5.04 -8.19
N SER A 158 28.80 4.81 -8.40
CA SER A 158 27.79 5.00 -7.36
C SER A 158 28.01 4.07 -6.17
N ALA A 159 28.37 2.80 -6.41
CA ALA A 159 28.66 1.82 -5.37
C ALA A 159 29.90 2.19 -4.52
N ASN A 160 30.82 2.99 -5.07
CA ASN A 160 32.01 3.50 -4.36
C ASN A 160 31.74 4.80 -3.57
N ASN A 161 30.50 5.06 -3.19
CA ASN A 161 30.06 6.24 -2.43
C ASN A 161 30.27 7.59 -3.15
N ASN A 162 30.37 7.59 -4.46
CA ASN A 162 30.43 8.82 -5.23
C ASN A 162 29.05 9.49 -5.29
N PHE A 163 29.04 10.82 -5.28
CA PHE A 163 27.82 11.61 -5.42
C PHE A 163 27.22 11.38 -6.81
N SER A 164 26.21 10.52 -6.89
CA SER A 164 25.52 10.19 -8.13
C SER A 164 24.07 9.76 -7.87
N GLY A 165 23.27 9.67 -8.94
CA GLY A 165 21.89 9.19 -8.87
C GLY A 165 21.71 7.68 -9.05
N GLY A 166 22.82 6.91 -9.05
CA GLY A 166 22.77 5.48 -9.26
C GLY A 166 22.38 5.07 -10.67
N ILE A 167 22.17 3.76 -10.86
CA ILE A 167 21.78 3.22 -12.18
C ILE A 167 20.36 3.67 -12.57
N LEU A 168 19.45 3.86 -11.61
CA LEU A 168 18.09 4.33 -11.88
C LEU A 168 18.11 5.76 -12.44
N GLY A 169 18.82 6.67 -11.77
CA GLY A 169 19.02 8.04 -12.27
C GLY A 169 19.76 8.04 -13.61
N GLY A 170 20.74 7.15 -13.79
CA GLY A 170 21.52 7.03 -15.02
C GLY A 170 20.72 6.59 -16.23
N ILE A 171 19.86 5.58 -16.09
CA ILE A 171 19.00 5.12 -17.18
C ILE A 171 18.00 6.21 -17.59
N LEU A 172 17.30 6.80 -16.61
CA LEU A 172 16.34 7.87 -16.86
C LEU A 172 17.02 9.11 -17.41
N GLY A 173 18.18 9.49 -16.87
CA GLY A 173 18.97 10.63 -17.34
C GLY A 173 19.38 10.47 -18.80
N LYS A 174 19.85 9.29 -19.21
CA LYS A 174 20.17 9.02 -20.61
C LYS A 174 18.98 9.12 -21.53
N VAL A 175 17.83 8.55 -21.14
CA VAL A 175 16.61 8.61 -21.94
C VAL A 175 16.16 10.07 -22.11
N LEU A 176 16.08 10.83 -21.02
CA LEU A 176 15.67 12.23 -21.08
C LEU A 176 16.67 13.08 -21.85
N HIS A 177 17.97 12.89 -21.61
CA HIS A 177 19.02 13.62 -22.34
C HIS A 177 18.99 13.31 -23.84
N SER A 178 18.77 12.05 -24.23
CA SER A 178 18.66 11.65 -25.64
C SER A 178 17.45 12.26 -26.34
N LEU A 179 16.33 12.43 -25.63
CA LEU A 179 15.07 12.95 -26.20
C LEU A 179 14.99 14.48 -26.19
N LEU A 180 15.44 15.11 -25.13
CA LEU A 180 15.19 16.54 -24.85
C LEU A 180 16.46 17.37 -24.66
N GLY A 181 17.63 16.70 -24.68
CA GLY A 181 18.89 17.32 -24.30
C GLY A 181 18.99 17.60 -22.81
N LEU A 182 20.12 18.13 -22.37
CA LEU A 182 20.40 18.36 -20.94
C LEU A 182 19.41 19.36 -20.32
N THR A 183 19.19 20.50 -20.98
CA THR A 183 18.29 21.55 -20.47
C THR A 183 16.85 21.05 -20.36
N GLY A 184 16.38 20.30 -21.38
CA GLY A 184 15.04 19.69 -21.35
C GLY A 184 14.88 18.67 -20.26
N ALA A 185 15.89 17.85 -19.99
CA ALA A 185 15.88 16.86 -18.91
C ALA A 185 15.71 17.53 -17.53
N TYR A 186 16.40 18.64 -17.26
CA TYR A 186 16.23 19.41 -16.02
C TYR A 186 14.82 19.99 -15.89
N ILE A 187 14.29 20.58 -16.97
CA ILE A 187 12.95 21.18 -16.94
C ILE A 187 11.89 20.13 -16.65
N VAL A 188 11.96 18.97 -17.31
CA VAL A 188 11.00 17.88 -17.12
C VAL A 188 11.11 17.30 -15.70
N SER A 189 12.32 17.04 -15.20
CA SER A 189 12.52 16.55 -13.84
C SER A 189 11.97 17.55 -12.81
N LEU A 190 12.25 18.82 -12.97
CA LEU A 190 11.74 19.85 -12.06
C LEU A 190 10.21 19.95 -12.08
N ALA A 191 9.60 19.79 -13.26
CA ALA A 191 8.15 19.75 -13.42
C ALA A 191 7.54 18.52 -12.71
N ILE A 192 8.13 17.33 -12.88
CA ILE A 192 7.69 16.10 -12.20
C ILE A 192 7.79 16.26 -10.68
N LEU A 193 8.87 16.85 -10.19
CA LEU A 193 9.06 17.11 -8.77
C LEU A 193 7.99 18.04 -8.20
N ILE A 194 7.71 19.17 -8.86
CA ILE A 194 6.67 20.11 -8.46
C ILE A 194 5.30 19.43 -8.42
N ILE A 195 4.94 18.71 -9.49
CA ILE A 195 3.67 17.96 -9.56
C ILE A 195 3.58 16.94 -8.43
N SER A 196 4.64 16.20 -8.17
CA SER A 196 4.70 15.22 -7.10
C SER A 196 4.51 15.85 -5.71
N ILE A 197 5.14 16.99 -5.46
CA ILE A 197 4.97 17.74 -4.19
C ILE A 197 3.52 18.22 -4.04
N VAL A 198 2.92 18.74 -5.11
CA VAL A 198 1.51 19.19 -5.09
C VAL A 198 0.59 18.04 -4.72
N ILE A 199 0.71 16.89 -5.39
CA ILE A 199 -0.12 15.70 -5.12
C ILE A 199 0.10 15.16 -3.69
N LEU A 200 1.34 15.15 -3.20
CA LEU A 200 1.65 14.71 -1.83
C LEU A 200 1.09 15.66 -0.77
N THR A 201 1.04 16.96 -1.08
CA THR A 201 0.57 18.01 -0.16
C THR A 201 -0.96 18.11 -0.16
N GLU A 202 -1.62 17.70 -1.26
CA GLU A 202 -3.08 17.68 -1.29
C GLU A 202 -3.63 16.81 -0.15
N LYS A 203 -4.39 17.45 0.73
CA LYS A 203 -5.13 16.77 1.77
C LYS A 203 -6.14 15.87 1.08
N SER A 204 -6.01 14.56 1.29
CA SER A 204 -7.04 13.60 0.90
C SER A 204 -8.32 13.95 1.67
N PHE A 205 -9.27 14.60 0.98
CA PHE A 205 -10.63 14.80 1.46
C PHE A 205 -11.41 13.50 1.36
#